data_eb3e44668dc396cfb8a97e477c8794bd
#
_entry.id   eb3e44668dc396cfb8a97e477c8794bd
#
_cell.length_a   1.000
_cell.length_b   1.000
_cell.length_c   1.000
_cell.angle_alpha   90.00
_cell.angle_beta   90.00
_cell.angle_gamma   90.00
#
_symmetry.space_group_name_H-M   'P 1'
#
loop_
_entity.id
_entity.type
_entity.pdbx_description
1 polymer ?
#
loop_
_entity_poly.entity_id
_entity_poly.type
_entity_poly.pdbx_seq_one_letter_code
_entity_poly.pdbx_strand_id
1 'polypeptide(L)'
;MSTLAAGVFVDWEELTGQSKFVVELISFPVFSAVAGLLTNWTGVLMLFWPVEFRGVRIPGLHVLYPYLPRRVQVLPTFSGDGRRLGFQGFIPARAEKMASICVDKALLRIGSPRDFIHELDLDGVADHIAETARSRTPEMVDEVMYRENPDLWKAVPRGVKQAVYQRVDAQLPKLCRRAFDSLGDNIDQLIDIKTFVIRYLRQNPEILKDLTTTIAEPELKFMVRIGLLGAPFGLLLALYLHVHDSIPVIGWIPAWVIVLLASAAIGVIVNVIAVKMVFEPGDPQPRYKYLWRQALLAKRQPQAATDLAHILAYQVLTLPNLSEELLEGTNGDKTRQLIERLIADEIHRQLGPTHSVVRAAFGARQFDNLTVGAAGAAVGLAPSLAEDEKFAREQAAKIDDFATRKLRMLSPGEFMEMFYASVEQDAWLLYLHGAVLGLGVGAVHLVLFGW
;
A
#
# COMPACT_ATOMS: atom_id res chain seq x y z
N MET A 1 21.48 39.82 -39.57
CA MET A 1 20.79 38.94 -38.63
C MET A 1 20.74 37.52 -39.20
N SER A 2 21.91 36.89 -39.47
CA SER A 2 21.99 35.59 -40.14
C SER A 2 22.85 34.56 -39.40
N THR A 3 23.01 34.68 -38.09
CA THR A 3 23.90 33.82 -37.29
C THR A 3 23.20 32.96 -36.25
N LEU A 4 21.87 32.86 -36.29
CA LEU A 4 21.09 31.96 -35.44
C LEU A 4 20.61 30.68 -36.14
N ALA A 5 21.01 30.46 -37.38
CA ALA A 5 20.55 29.34 -38.20
C ALA A 5 21.45 28.08 -38.13
N ALA A 6 22.67 28.20 -37.63
CA ALA A 6 23.51 27.05 -37.32
C ALA A 6 23.31 26.61 -35.86
N GLY A 7 23.25 25.32 -35.60
CA GLY A 7 23.26 24.80 -34.23
C GLY A 7 24.47 25.36 -33.48
N VAL A 8 24.31 25.60 -32.18
CA VAL A 8 25.38 26.23 -31.39
C VAL A 8 26.70 25.46 -31.45
N PHE A 9 26.66 24.18 -31.79
CA PHE A 9 27.82 23.27 -31.76
C PHE A 9 28.11 22.56 -33.09
N VAL A 10 27.10 22.37 -34.00
CA VAL A 10 27.25 21.53 -35.20
C VAL A 10 26.40 22.12 -36.33
N ASP A 11 27.03 22.36 -37.48
CA ASP A 11 26.31 22.58 -38.76
C ASP A 11 26.02 21.22 -39.39
N TRP A 12 24.78 20.79 -39.22
CA TRP A 12 24.35 19.46 -39.67
C TRP A 12 24.21 19.38 -41.20
N GLU A 13 23.93 20.50 -41.89
CA GLU A 13 23.89 20.55 -43.35
C GLU A 13 25.28 20.34 -43.92
N GLU A 14 26.29 21.01 -43.38
CA GLU A 14 27.69 20.83 -43.77
C GLU A 14 28.20 19.42 -43.45
N LEU A 15 27.88 18.91 -42.24
CA LEU A 15 28.33 17.62 -41.78
C LEU A 15 27.73 16.45 -42.54
N THR A 16 26.43 16.52 -42.86
CA THR A 16 25.70 15.38 -43.47
C THR A 16 25.51 15.51 -44.98
N GLY A 17 25.72 16.69 -45.56
CA GLY A 17 25.40 16.98 -46.95
C GLY A 17 23.90 16.96 -47.27
N GLN A 18 23.03 16.93 -46.26
CA GLN A 18 21.59 16.86 -46.40
C GLN A 18 20.94 18.22 -46.15
N SER A 19 19.79 18.47 -46.79
CA SER A 19 19.05 19.69 -46.51
C SER A 19 18.51 19.72 -45.08
N LYS A 20 18.35 20.91 -44.54
CA LYS A 20 17.76 21.16 -43.19
C LYS A 20 16.48 20.34 -42.97
N PHE A 21 15.59 20.33 -43.96
CA PHE A 21 14.33 19.55 -43.88
C PHE A 21 14.59 18.05 -43.64
N VAL A 22 15.55 17.44 -44.31
CA VAL A 22 15.87 16.00 -44.13
C VAL A 22 16.45 15.75 -42.73
N VAL A 23 17.29 16.66 -42.25
CA VAL A 23 17.83 16.57 -40.89
C VAL A 23 16.71 16.67 -39.86
N GLU A 24 15.79 17.61 -40.01
CA GLU A 24 14.63 17.79 -39.13
C GLU A 24 13.66 16.62 -39.18
N LEU A 25 13.42 16.06 -40.39
CA LEU A 25 12.53 14.91 -40.59
C LEU A 25 13.01 13.67 -39.85
N ILE A 26 14.29 13.57 -39.53
CA ILE A 26 14.90 12.47 -38.79
C ILE A 26 15.04 12.85 -37.28
N SER A 27 15.56 14.05 -37.03
CA SER A 27 15.88 14.45 -35.65
C SER A 27 14.64 14.63 -34.75
N PHE A 28 13.59 15.27 -35.25
CA PHE A 28 12.37 15.47 -34.44
C PHE A 28 11.70 14.18 -34.00
N PRO A 29 11.46 13.17 -34.86
CA PRO A 29 10.93 11.88 -34.44
C PRO A 29 11.83 11.18 -33.42
N VAL A 30 13.14 11.15 -33.63
CA VAL A 30 14.11 10.49 -32.75
C VAL A 30 14.14 11.19 -31.37
N PHE A 31 14.28 12.51 -31.35
CA PHE A 31 14.26 13.29 -30.11
C PHE A 31 12.94 13.17 -29.37
N SER A 32 11.82 13.24 -30.06
CA SER A 32 10.50 13.10 -29.46
C SER A 32 10.27 11.71 -28.90
N ALA A 33 10.78 10.65 -29.54
CA ALA A 33 10.74 9.28 -29.02
C ALA A 33 11.60 9.13 -27.76
N VAL A 34 12.84 9.63 -27.79
CA VAL A 34 13.76 9.60 -26.64
C VAL A 34 13.18 10.42 -25.49
N ALA A 35 12.66 11.61 -25.78
CA ALA A 35 11.98 12.46 -24.82
C ALA A 35 10.81 11.72 -24.15
N GLY A 36 9.94 11.13 -24.94
CA GLY A 36 8.80 10.36 -24.42
C GLY A 36 9.23 9.18 -23.56
N LEU A 37 10.25 8.43 -23.95
CA LEU A 37 10.81 7.35 -23.13
C LEU A 37 11.35 7.86 -21.81
N LEU A 38 12.18 8.91 -21.81
CA LEU A 38 12.77 9.50 -20.62
C LEU A 38 11.70 10.08 -19.71
N THR A 39 10.73 10.80 -20.25
CA THR A 39 9.64 11.43 -19.51
C THR A 39 8.78 10.37 -18.82
N ASN A 40 8.41 9.34 -19.54
CA ASN A 40 7.60 8.24 -18.95
C ASN A 40 8.41 7.44 -17.93
N TRP A 41 9.67 7.13 -18.20
CA TRP A 41 10.54 6.43 -17.26
C TRP A 41 10.74 7.21 -15.97
N THR A 42 11.09 8.48 -16.08
CA THR A 42 11.25 9.36 -14.89
C THR A 42 9.92 9.60 -14.18
N GLY A 43 8.80 9.69 -14.91
CA GLY A 43 7.46 9.76 -14.35
C GLY A 43 7.11 8.52 -13.50
N VAL A 44 7.42 7.32 -14.01
CA VAL A 44 7.25 6.07 -13.26
C VAL A 44 8.16 6.04 -12.03
N LEU A 45 9.42 6.48 -12.15
CA LEU A 45 10.31 6.60 -10.99
C LEU A 45 9.74 7.54 -9.92
N MET A 46 9.21 8.68 -10.33
CA MET A 46 8.60 9.66 -9.40
C MET A 46 7.39 9.11 -8.65
N LEU A 47 6.69 8.12 -9.18
CA LEU A 47 5.59 7.49 -8.46
C LEU A 47 6.06 6.75 -7.21
N PHE A 48 7.22 6.09 -7.25
CA PHE A 48 7.64 5.14 -6.23
C PHE A 48 8.89 5.57 -5.44
N TRP A 49 9.72 6.45 -5.99
CA TRP A 49 11.03 6.74 -5.43
C TRP A 49 11.31 8.25 -5.32
N PRO A 50 11.97 8.69 -4.26
CA PRO A 50 12.43 7.94 -3.09
C PRO A 50 11.27 7.56 -2.13
N VAL A 51 11.41 6.44 -1.42
CA VAL A 51 10.37 6.00 -0.46
C VAL A 51 10.28 6.96 0.72
N GLU A 52 11.42 7.37 1.25
CA GLU A 52 11.51 8.40 2.29
C GLU A 52 11.72 9.79 1.70
N PHE A 53 11.21 10.82 2.37
CA PHE A 53 11.40 12.20 1.95
C PHE A 53 12.88 12.57 1.93
N ARG A 54 13.40 12.95 0.76
CA ARG A 54 14.75 13.47 0.58
C ARG A 54 14.72 14.94 0.21
N GLY A 55 15.33 15.80 1.04
CA GLY A 55 15.32 17.23 0.78
C GLY A 55 16.26 18.03 1.66
N VAL A 56 16.48 19.25 1.22
CA VAL A 56 17.36 20.23 1.88
C VAL A 56 16.54 21.14 2.78
N ARG A 57 17.05 21.44 3.96
CA ARG A 57 16.42 22.38 4.88
C ARG A 57 16.63 23.80 4.36
N ILE A 58 15.52 24.53 4.14
CA ILE A 58 15.56 25.91 3.69
C ILE A 58 15.21 26.83 4.88
N PRO A 59 16.11 27.71 5.32
CA PRO A 59 15.83 28.66 6.38
C PRO A 59 14.64 29.55 6.02
N GLY A 60 13.69 29.72 6.95
CA GLY A 60 12.50 30.56 6.74
C GLY A 60 11.34 29.91 5.96
N LEU A 61 11.53 28.78 5.31
CA LEU A 61 10.48 28.09 4.55
C LEU A 61 9.24 27.78 5.43
N HIS A 62 9.45 27.38 6.67
CA HIS A 62 8.37 27.07 7.62
C HIS A 62 7.48 28.27 7.94
N VAL A 63 7.98 29.50 7.78
CA VAL A 63 7.21 30.73 7.96
C VAL A 63 6.29 30.98 6.76
N LEU A 64 6.77 30.68 5.56
CA LEU A 64 6.01 30.86 4.31
C LEU A 64 5.04 29.70 4.05
N TYR A 65 5.38 28.49 4.50
CA TYR A 65 4.63 27.27 4.22
C TYR A 65 3.12 27.36 4.58
N PRO A 66 2.70 27.90 5.74
CA PRO A 66 1.28 28.03 6.06
C PRO A 66 0.49 28.96 5.13
N TYR A 67 1.16 29.88 4.43
CA TYR A 67 0.54 30.81 3.49
C TYR A 67 0.45 30.27 2.06
N LEU A 68 1.10 29.14 1.79
CA LEU A 68 0.97 28.50 0.48
C LEU A 68 -0.43 27.94 0.28
N PRO A 69 -0.96 27.92 -0.95
CA PRO A 69 -2.22 27.25 -1.25
C PRO A 69 -2.19 25.79 -0.78
N ARG A 70 -3.27 25.31 -0.20
CA ARG A 70 -3.33 23.94 0.36
C ARG A 70 -2.93 22.85 -0.66
N ARG A 71 -3.25 23.08 -1.95
CA ARG A 71 -2.82 22.19 -3.04
C ARG A 71 -1.30 22.09 -3.16
N VAL A 72 -0.57 23.16 -2.87
CA VAL A 72 0.90 23.21 -2.92
C VAL A 72 1.50 22.57 -1.65
N GLN A 73 0.89 22.82 -0.48
CA GLN A 73 1.34 22.25 0.79
C GLN A 73 1.32 20.72 0.80
N VAL A 74 0.36 20.10 0.10
CA VAL A 74 0.23 18.64 0.03
C VAL A 74 1.09 18.00 -1.08
N LEU A 75 1.87 18.80 -1.83
CA LEU A 75 2.78 18.24 -2.81
C LEU A 75 3.90 17.43 -2.12
N PRO A 76 4.35 16.34 -2.72
CA PRO A 76 5.43 15.51 -2.17
C PRO A 76 6.81 16.21 -2.24
N THR A 77 6.83 17.49 -2.58
CA THR A 77 8.01 18.35 -2.62
C THR A 77 8.31 19.07 -1.31
N PHE A 78 7.37 19.05 -0.38
CA PHE A 78 7.56 19.63 0.95
C PHE A 78 7.56 18.54 2.01
N SER A 79 8.45 18.66 3.01
CA SER A 79 8.33 17.83 4.22
C SER A 79 7.06 18.20 4.98
N GLY A 80 6.45 17.22 5.69
CA GLY A 80 5.21 17.45 6.42
C GLY A 80 5.28 18.58 7.47
N ASP A 81 6.49 18.93 7.94
CA ASP A 81 6.76 20.04 8.84
C ASP A 81 7.01 21.38 8.13
N GLY A 82 6.97 21.41 6.79
CA GLY A 82 7.22 22.61 5.98
C GLY A 82 8.63 23.18 6.07
N ARG A 83 9.63 22.43 6.58
CA ARG A 83 10.99 22.91 6.80
C ARG A 83 11.97 22.55 5.70
N ARG A 84 11.64 21.50 4.93
CA ARG A 84 12.52 20.98 3.88
C ARG A 84 11.82 21.07 2.53
N LEU A 85 12.57 21.45 1.52
CA LEU A 85 12.20 21.33 0.11
C LEU A 85 12.98 20.16 -0.49
N GLY A 86 12.27 19.28 -1.15
CA GLY A 86 12.87 18.06 -1.71
C GLY A 86 11.86 17.25 -2.48
N PHE A 87 11.92 15.93 -2.34
CA PHE A 87 10.98 15.06 -3.01
C PHE A 87 10.80 13.74 -2.27
N GLN A 88 9.59 13.22 -2.32
CA GLN A 88 9.23 11.85 -1.96
C GLN A 88 8.37 11.28 -3.08
N GLY A 89 8.47 9.98 -3.35
CA GLY A 89 7.60 9.34 -4.32
C GLY A 89 6.12 9.60 -4.00
N PHE A 90 5.28 9.77 -5.03
CA PHE A 90 3.86 10.12 -4.83
C PHE A 90 3.12 9.07 -4.00
N ILE A 91 3.36 7.78 -4.26
CA ILE A 91 2.72 6.67 -3.56
C ILE A 91 3.14 6.63 -2.10
N PRO A 92 4.45 6.60 -1.75
CA PRO A 92 4.88 6.67 -0.36
C PRO A 92 4.44 7.95 0.37
N ALA A 93 4.48 9.10 -0.29
CA ALA A 93 4.07 10.38 0.30
C ALA A 93 2.57 10.41 0.69
N ARG A 94 1.74 9.57 0.09
CA ARG A 94 0.30 9.48 0.31
C ARG A 94 -0.16 8.11 0.79
N ALA A 95 0.73 7.36 1.43
CA ALA A 95 0.47 6.00 1.90
C ALA A 95 -0.82 5.91 2.71
N GLU A 96 -1.05 6.85 3.64
CA GLU A 96 -2.26 6.87 4.48
C GLU A 96 -3.54 7.05 3.66
N LYS A 97 -3.54 7.98 2.71
CA LYS A 97 -4.69 8.21 1.83
C LYS A 97 -4.94 7.02 0.90
N MET A 98 -3.88 6.47 0.32
CA MET A 98 -3.99 5.30 -0.55
C MET A 98 -4.45 4.08 0.22
N ALA A 99 -3.93 3.86 1.43
CA ALA A 99 -4.39 2.81 2.32
C ALA A 99 -5.88 2.96 2.64
N SER A 100 -6.35 4.18 2.96
CA SER A 100 -7.77 4.44 3.18
C SER A 100 -8.63 4.11 1.96
N ILE A 101 -8.22 4.52 0.76
CA ILE A 101 -8.94 4.21 -0.49
C ILE A 101 -8.94 2.69 -0.75
N CYS A 102 -7.79 2.03 -0.57
CA CYS A 102 -7.70 0.58 -0.71
C CYS A 102 -8.65 -0.14 0.24
N VAL A 103 -8.70 0.27 1.52
CA VAL A 103 -9.62 -0.34 2.47
C VAL A 103 -11.08 -0.08 2.08
N ASP A 104 -11.44 1.17 1.79
CA ASP A 104 -12.83 1.54 1.48
C ASP A 104 -13.33 0.91 0.18
N LYS A 105 -12.48 0.78 -0.82
CA LYS A 105 -12.86 0.29 -2.16
C LYS A 105 -12.59 -1.21 -2.36
N ALA A 106 -11.57 -1.75 -1.70
CA ALA A 106 -11.17 -3.15 -1.84
C ALA A 106 -11.61 -3.99 -0.64
N LEU A 107 -11.03 -3.73 0.53
CA LEU A 107 -11.15 -4.63 1.67
C LEU A 107 -12.61 -4.78 2.13
N LEU A 108 -13.36 -3.67 2.22
CA LEU A 108 -14.78 -3.70 2.59
C LEU A 108 -15.68 -4.37 1.54
N ARG A 109 -15.23 -4.50 0.29
CA ARG A 109 -15.94 -5.25 -0.75
C ARG A 109 -15.59 -6.73 -0.77
N ILE A 110 -14.39 -7.10 -0.28
CA ILE A 110 -13.99 -8.49 -0.11
C ILE A 110 -14.84 -9.15 0.97
N GLY A 111 -15.02 -8.49 2.12
CA GLY A 111 -15.80 -8.98 3.23
C GLY A 111 -15.65 -8.13 4.49
N SER A 112 -16.50 -8.41 5.49
CA SER A 112 -16.38 -7.87 6.84
C SER A 112 -15.22 -8.54 7.61
N PRO A 113 -14.75 -7.98 8.74
CA PRO A 113 -13.81 -8.65 9.62
C PRO A 113 -14.26 -10.08 9.99
N ARG A 114 -15.56 -10.24 10.20
CA ARG A 114 -16.17 -11.55 10.51
C ARG A 114 -15.99 -12.55 9.37
N ASP A 115 -16.14 -12.13 8.10
CA ASP A 115 -15.97 -13.04 6.96
C ASP A 115 -14.53 -13.56 6.86
N PHE A 116 -13.53 -12.69 7.12
CA PHE A 116 -12.13 -13.10 7.16
C PHE A 116 -11.83 -14.07 8.30
N ILE A 117 -12.38 -13.82 9.48
CA ILE A 117 -12.18 -14.70 10.65
C ILE A 117 -12.85 -16.06 10.45
N HIS A 118 -14.02 -16.12 9.80
CA HIS A 118 -14.67 -17.38 9.51
C HIS A 118 -13.94 -18.25 8.48
N GLU A 119 -13.10 -17.66 7.63
CA GLU A 119 -12.23 -18.44 6.72
C GLU A 119 -10.98 -18.98 7.42
N LEU A 120 -10.57 -18.38 8.55
CA LEU A 120 -9.53 -18.92 9.40
C LEU A 120 -10.03 -20.19 10.11
N ASP A 121 -9.15 -21.13 10.33
CA ASP A 121 -9.41 -22.30 11.16
C ASP A 121 -9.26 -21.92 12.64
N LEU A 122 -10.31 -21.34 13.20
CA LEU A 122 -10.30 -20.93 14.61
C LEU A 122 -10.09 -22.11 15.55
N ASP A 123 -10.65 -23.27 15.22
CA ASP A 123 -10.42 -24.51 16.00
C ASP A 123 -8.95 -24.92 15.93
N GLY A 124 -8.34 -24.90 14.74
CA GLY A 124 -6.92 -25.18 14.57
C GLY A 124 -6.02 -24.17 15.29
N VAL A 125 -6.40 -22.87 15.27
CA VAL A 125 -5.68 -21.83 16.03
C VAL A 125 -5.82 -22.07 17.53
N ALA A 126 -7.02 -22.39 18.01
CA ALA A 126 -7.26 -22.70 19.41
C ALA A 126 -6.48 -23.92 19.90
N ASP A 127 -6.45 -24.99 19.08
CA ASP A 127 -5.71 -26.22 19.39
C ASP A 127 -4.20 -25.98 19.38
N HIS A 128 -3.69 -25.18 18.43
CA HIS A 128 -2.26 -24.80 18.37
C HIS A 128 -1.84 -24.00 19.63
N ILE A 129 -2.65 -23.00 20.02
CA ILE A 129 -2.39 -22.25 21.28
C ILE A 129 -2.48 -23.15 22.50
N ALA A 130 -3.47 -24.05 22.56
CA ALA A 130 -3.61 -24.98 23.67
C ALA A 130 -2.43 -25.94 23.80
N GLU A 131 -1.88 -26.43 22.69
CA GLU A 131 -0.70 -27.30 22.69
C GLU A 131 0.56 -26.55 23.12
N THR A 132 0.78 -25.34 22.62
CA THR A 132 1.88 -24.46 23.05
C THR A 132 1.76 -24.10 24.53
N ALA A 133 0.55 -23.76 25.01
CA ALA A 133 0.30 -23.46 26.40
C ALA A 133 0.59 -24.67 27.31
N ARG A 134 0.23 -25.88 26.88
CA ARG A 134 0.41 -27.11 27.66
C ARG A 134 1.87 -27.32 28.05
N SER A 135 2.80 -27.08 27.15
CA SER A 135 4.24 -27.19 27.43
C SER A 135 4.73 -26.18 28.48
N ARG A 136 4.03 -25.06 28.66
CA ARG A 136 4.38 -23.95 29.56
C ARG A 136 3.46 -23.84 30.77
N THR A 137 2.46 -24.72 30.92
CA THR A 137 1.47 -24.67 32.02
C THR A 137 2.09 -24.57 33.41
N PRO A 138 3.10 -25.36 33.78
CA PRO A 138 3.68 -25.24 35.12
C PRO A 138 4.30 -23.89 35.39
N GLU A 139 5.02 -23.32 34.39
CA GLU A 139 5.68 -22.03 34.49
C GLU A 139 4.63 -20.89 34.60
N MET A 140 3.60 -20.94 33.77
CA MET A 140 2.53 -19.92 33.75
C MET A 140 1.74 -19.93 35.06
N VAL A 141 1.36 -21.11 35.54
CA VAL A 141 0.63 -21.23 36.83
C VAL A 141 1.52 -20.78 37.98
N ASP A 142 2.79 -21.21 38.01
CA ASP A 142 3.72 -20.80 39.04
C ASP A 142 3.94 -19.28 39.07
N GLU A 143 4.14 -18.66 37.90
CA GLU A 143 4.31 -17.21 37.76
C GLU A 143 3.10 -16.45 38.37
N VAL A 144 1.89 -16.81 37.94
CA VAL A 144 0.66 -16.19 38.40
C VAL A 144 0.48 -16.38 39.91
N MET A 145 0.67 -17.60 40.43
CA MET A 145 0.48 -17.94 41.83
C MET A 145 1.54 -17.30 42.72
N TYR A 146 2.81 -17.25 42.31
CA TYR A 146 3.88 -16.59 43.05
C TYR A 146 3.70 -15.07 43.07
N ARG A 147 3.17 -14.48 42.01
CA ARG A 147 2.89 -13.05 41.96
C ARG A 147 1.75 -12.64 42.89
N GLU A 148 0.67 -13.43 42.92
CA GLU A 148 -0.52 -13.03 43.66
C GLU A 148 -0.51 -13.49 45.13
N ASN A 149 0.04 -14.67 45.44
CA ASN A 149 0.16 -15.15 46.82
C ASN A 149 1.37 -16.08 47.00
N PRO A 150 2.60 -15.53 47.09
CA PRO A 150 3.82 -16.31 47.17
C PRO A 150 3.91 -17.21 48.39
N ASP A 151 3.41 -16.75 49.54
CA ASP A 151 3.52 -17.51 50.79
C ASP A 151 2.59 -18.73 50.76
N LEU A 152 1.37 -18.55 50.30
CA LEU A 152 0.44 -19.65 50.12
C LEU A 152 1.01 -20.67 49.12
N TRP A 153 1.50 -20.18 47.95
CA TRP A 153 1.99 -21.10 46.89
C TRP A 153 3.24 -21.87 47.30
N LYS A 154 4.12 -21.28 48.13
CA LYS A 154 5.26 -21.97 48.73
C LYS A 154 4.83 -23.09 49.67
N ALA A 155 3.76 -22.87 50.44
CA ALA A 155 3.24 -23.80 51.40
C ALA A 155 2.47 -24.97 50.77
N VAL A 156 2.03 -24.85 49.50
CA VAL A 156 1.27 -25.90 48.81
C VAL A 156 2.17 -27.13 48.52
N PRO A 157 1.76 -28.34 48.94
CA PRO A 157 2.50 -29.56 48.65
C PRO A 157 2.67 -29.83 47.15
N ARG A 158 3.79 -30.42 46.74
CA ARG A 158 4.11 -30.73 45.33
C ARG A 158 3.00 -31.50 44.62
N GLY A 159 2.39 -32.49 45.26
CA GLY A 159 1.30 -33.28 44.68
C GLY A 159 0.07 -32.45 44.37
N VAL A 160 -0.24 -31.41 45.19
CA VAL A 160 -1.35 -30.52 44.97
C VAL A 160 -1.03 -29.57 43.80
N LYS A 161 0.19 -29.04 43.73
CA LYS A 161 0.63 -28.25 42.57
C LYS A 161 0.49 -29.01 41.25
N GLN A 162 0.92 -30.27 41.25
CA GLN A 162 0.83 -31.13 40.08
C GLN A 162 -0.62 -31.41 39.66
N ALA A 163 -1.52 -31.59 40.64
CA ALA A 163 -2.96 -31.71 40.37
C ALA A 163 -3.55 -30.43 39.75
N VAL A 164 -3.09 -29.23 40.21
CA VAL A 164 -3.50 -27.95 39.60
C VAL A 164 -3.01 -27.87 38.17
N TYR A 165 -1.74 -28.18 37.87
CA TYR A 165 -1.22 -28.15 36.50
C TYR A 165 -2.01 -29.09 35.58
N GLN A 166 -2.23 -30.34 36.01
CA GLN A 166 -3.02 -31.32 35.25
C GLN A 166 -4.46 -30.83 35.02
N ARG A 167 -5.06 -30.15 35.99
CA ARG A 167 -6.41 -29.63 35.86
C ARG A 167 -6.46 -28.47 34.84
N VAL A 168 -5.49 -27.58 34.88
CA VAL A 168 -5.35 -26.50 33.88
C VAL A 168 -5.15 -27.10 32.50
N ASP A 169 -4.18 -28.02 32.33
CA ASP A 169 -3.92 -28.67 31.04
C ASP A 169 -5.17 -29.31 30.43
N ALA A 170 -5.96 -30.00 31.26
CA ALA A 170 -7.20 -30.64 30.81
C ALA A 170 -8.28 -29.65 30.33
N GLN A 171 -8.24 -28.40 30.81
CA GLN A 171 -9.23 -27.37 30.45
C GLN A 171 -8.75 -26.45 29.31
N LEU A 172 -7.44 -26.34 29.08
CA LEU A 172 -6.85 -25.43 28.08
C LEU A 172 -7.52 -25.56 26.69
N PRO A 173 -7.70 -26.76 26.08
CA PRO A 173 -8.29 -26.84 24.75
C PRO A 173 -9.72 -26.27 24.71
N LYS A 174 -10.52 -26.54 25.74
CA LYS A 174 -11.90 -26.02 25.83
C LYS A 174 -11.93 -24.50 26.05
N LEU A 175 -11.02 -24.00 26.86
CA LEU A 175 -10.91 -22.58 27.14
C LEU A 175 -10.47 -21.81 25.89
N CYS A 176 -9.44 -22.31 25.21
CA CYS A 176 -8.96 -21.72 23.96
C CYS A 176 -10.05 -21.68 22.88
N ARG A 177 -10.75 -22.80 22.64
CA ARG A 177 -11.85 -22.81 21.66
C ARG A 177 -12.94 -21.80 22.01
N ARG A 178 -13.39 -21.75 23.26
CA ARG A 178 -14.37 -20.72 23.67
C ARG A 178 -13.86 -19.31 23.54
N ALA A 179 -12.58 -19.09 23.81
CA ALA A 179 -11.97 -17.77 23.65
C ALA A 179 -11.98 -17.37 22.17
N PHE A 180 -11.58 -18.25 21.25
CA PHE A 180 -11.59 -17.96 19.82
C PHE A 180 -13.00 -17.86 19.25
N ASP A 181 -13.96 -18.67 19.69
CA ASP A 181 -15.37 -18.52 19.33
C ASP A 181 -15.91 -17.14 19.76
N SER A 182 -15.67 -16.77 21.03
CA SER A 182 -16.06 -15.47 21.53
C SER A 182 -15.38 -14.30 20.84
N LEU A 183 -14.11 -14.44 20.49
CA LEU A 183 -13.39 -13.43 19.70
C LEU A 183 -14.01 -13.32 18.29
N GLY A 184 -14.30 -14.44 17.62
CA GLY A 184 -14.94 -14.48 16.32
C GLY A 184 -16.33 -13.81 16.33
N ASP A 185 -17.15 -14.13 17.31
CA ASP A 185 -18.50 -13.56 17.48
C ASP A 185 -18.48 -12.03 17.71
N ASN A 186 -17.46 -11.51 18.35
CA ASN A 186 -17.33 -10.10 18.71
C ASN A 186 -16.32 -9.34 17.85
N ILE A 187 -15.79 -9.95 16.79
CA ILE A 187 -14.64 -9.43 16.04
C ILE A 187 -14.86 -8.02 15.48
N ASP A 188 -16.08 -7.71 15.03
CA ASP A 188 -16.44 -6.40 14.50
C ASP A 188 -16.34 -5.27 15.55
N GLN A 189 -16.36 -5.61 16.84
CA GLN A 189 -16.18 -4.67 17.96
C GLN A 189 -14.74 -4.62 18.47
N LEU A 190 -13.96 -5.64 18.17
CA LEU A 190 -12.60 -5.83 18.66
C LEU A 190 -11.56 -5.34 17.69
N ILE A 191 -11.79 -5.47 16.37
CA ILE A 191 -10.89 -4.98 15.33
C ILE A 191 -11.57 -3.92 14.47
N ASP A 192 -10.94 -2.75 14.38
CA ASP A 192 -11.18 -1.79 13.30
C ASP A 192 -10.17 -2.06 12.17
N ILE A 193 -10.58 -2.92 11.24
CA ILE A 193 -9.72 -3.35 10.11
C ILE A 193 -9.24 -2.15 9.28
N LYS A 194 -10.07 -1.11 9.14
CA LYS A 194 -9.70 0.10 8.41
C LYS A 194 -8.55 0.82 9.09
N THR A 195 -8.71 1.13 10.36
CA THR A 195 -7.67 1.82 11.15
C THR A 195 -6.40 0.96 11.26
N PHE A 196 -6.54 -0.35 11.42
CA PHE A 196 -5.41 -1.29 11.43
C PHE A 196 -4.61 -1.23 10.12
N VAL A 197 -5.26 -1.45 8.96
CA VAL A 197 -4.56 -1.49 7.66
C VAL A 197 -3.92 -0.14 7.32
N ILE A 198 -4.62 0.98 7.58
CA ILE A 198 -4.07 2.33 7.37
C ILE A 198 -2.83 2.54 8.22
N ARG A 199 -2.89 2.20 9.52
CA ARG A 199 -1.76 2.32 10.43
C ARG A 199 -0.59 1.43 10.00
N TYR A 200 -0.86 0.18 9.66
CA TYR A 200 0.13 -0.80 9.26
C TYR A 200 0.87 -0.39 7.98
N LEU A 201 0.13 0.02 6.94
CA LEU A 201 0.74 0.50 5.68
C LEU A 201 1.48 1.83 5.83
N ARG A 202 1.05 2.70 6.76
CA ARG A 202 1.77 3.92 7.11
C ARG A 202 3.11 3.63 7.80
N GLN A 203 3.14 2.63 8.67
CA GLN A 203 4.36 2.18 9.36
C GLN A 203 5.29 1.39 8.44
N ASN A 204 4.75 0.76 7.40
CA ASN A 204 5.46 -0.09 6.44
C ASN A 204 5.25 0.40 5.00
N PRO A 205 5.79 1.58 4.63
CA PRO A 205 5.56 2.17 3.29
C PRO A 205 6.13 1.32 2.15
N GLU A 206 7.10 0.46 2.44
CA GLU A 206 7.65 -0.50 1.47
C GLU A 206 6.60 -1.50 1.00
N ILE A 207 5.72 -1.97 1.90
CA ILE A 207 4.64 -2.91 1.54
C ILE A 207 3.69 -2.26 0.53
N LEU A 208 3.34 -0.97 0.74
CA LEU A 208 2.48 -0.25 -0.20
C LEU A 208 3.16 -0.06 -1.56
N LYS A 209 4.46 0.24 -1.57
CA LYS A 209 5.25 0.31 -2.79
C LYS A 209 5.28 -1.05 -3.50
N ASP A 210 5.60 -2.12 -2.77
CA ASP A 210 5.67 -3.47 -3.34
C ASP A 210 4.31 -3.94 -3.86
N LEU A 211 3.23 -3.65 -3.14
CA LEU A 211 1.85 -3.91 -3.57
C LEU A 211 1.57 -3.23 -4.92
N THR A 212 1.88 -1.94 -5.00
CA THR A 212 1.56 -1.17 -6.20
C THR A 212 2.48 -1.56 -7.37
N THR A 213 3.78 -1.79 -7.11
CA THR A 213 4.73 -2.19 -8.17
C THR A 213 4.44 -3.60 -8.69
N THR A 214 4.18 -4.56 -7.82
CA THR A 214 3.89 -5.95 -8.21
C THR A 214 2.62 -6.05 -9.05
N ILE A 215 1.55 -5.39 -8.62
CA ILE A 215 0.28 -5.42 -9.34
C ILE A 215 0.37 -4.71 -10.70
N ALA A 216 1.06 -3.56 -10.75
CA ALA A 216 1.09 -2.71 -11.94
C ALA A 216 2.38 -2.84 -12.78
N GLU A 217 3.30 -3.76 -12.45
CA GLU A 217 4.59 -3.88 -13.13
C GLU A 217 4.50 -3.94 -14.65
N PRO A 218 3.64 -4.75 -15.27
CA PRO A 218 3.53 -4.79 -16.73
C PRO A 218 2.99 -3.50 -17.33
N GLU A 219 2.05 -2.85 -16.64
CA GLU A 219 1.47 -1.57 -17.02
C GLU A 219 2.49 -0.45 -16.90
N LEU A 220 3.32 -0.45 -15.86
CA LEU A 220 4.41 0.51 -15.69
C LEU A 220 5.47 0.37 -16.80
N LYS A 221 5.84 -0.88 -17.15
CA LYS A 221 6.72 -1.16 -18.29
C LYS A 221 6.10 -0.68 -19.62
N PHE A 222 4.79 -0.87 -19.78
CA PHE A 222 4.06 -0.37 -20.95
C PHE A 222 4.06 1.16 -20.97
N MET A 223 3.81 1.83 -19.84
CA MET A 223 3.85 3.30 -19.74
C MET A 223 5.19 3.87 -20.22
N VAL A 224 6.30 3.23 -19.89
CA VAL A 224 7.61 3.66 -20.38
C VAL A 224 7.69 3.48 -21.92
N ARG A 225 7.32 2.29 -22.42
CA ARG A 225 7.44 1.96 -23.87
C ARG A 225 6.55 2.83 -24.76
N ILE A 226 5.36 3.20 -24.27
CA ILE A 226 4.45 4.04 -25.05
C ILE A 226 5.00 5.45 -25.24
N GLY A 227 6.05 5.85 -24.52
CA GLY A 227 6.82 7.06 -24.77
C GLY A 227 7.33 7.15 -26.21
N LEU A 228 7.53 6.02 -26.90
CA LEU A 228 7.85 5.97 -28.34
C LEU A 228 6.78 6.62 -29.23
N LEU A 229 5.55 6.79 -28.75
CA LEU A 229 4.53 7.58 -29.46
C LEU A 229 4.93 9.05 -29.64
N GLY A 230 5.95 9.52 -28.95
CA GLY A 230 6.57 10.80 -29.28
C GLY A 230 7.04 10.89 -30.72
N ALA A 231 7.52 9.78 -31.34
CA ALA A 231 8.05 9.79 -32.70
C ALA A 231 7.04 10.29 -33.76
N PRO A 232 5.82 9.74 -33.89
CA PRO A 232 4.85 10.25 -34.88
C PRO A 232 4.46 11.72 -34.62
N PHE A 233 4.42 12.16 -33.35
CA PHE A 233 4.17 13.57 -33.06
C PHE A 233 5.37 14.45 -33.44
N GLY A 234 6.59 13.98 -33.22
CA GLY A 234 7.80 14.67 -33.71
C GLY A 234 7.84 14.76 -35.25
N LEU A 235 7.42 13.68 -35.94
CA LEU A 235 7.28 13.71 -37.41
C LEU A 235 6.27 14.76 -37.86
N LEU A 236 5.10 14.84 -37.21
CA LEU A 236 4.09 15.87 -37.52
C LEU A 236 4.62 17.28 -37.27
N LEU A 237 5.43 17.47 -36.22
CA LEU A 237 6.07 18.73 -35.93
C LEU A 237 7.06 19.11 -37.03
N ALA A 238 7.93 18.19 -37.50
CA ALA A 238 8.86 18.43 -38.58
C ALA A 238 8.14 18.83 -39.89
N LEU A 239 7.08 18.09 -40.26
CA LEU A 239 6.26 18.40 -41.43
C LEU A 239 5.56 19.76 -41.30
N TYR A 240 5.05 20.09 -40.09
CA TYR A 240 4.44 21.39 -39.86
C TYR A 240 5.46 22.55 -40.01
N LEU A 241 6.65 22.40 -39.45
CA LEU A 241 7.69 23.42 -39.53
C LEU A 241 8.16 23.67 -40.96
N HIS A 242 8.18 22.65 -41.80
CA HIS A 242 8.53 22.79 -43.22
C HIS A 242 7.56 23.71 -43.98
N VAL A 243 6.29 23.77 -43.59
CA VAL A 243 5.28 24.61 -44.25
C VAL A 243 4.94 25.86 -43.44
N HIS A 244 5.50 26.01 -42.23
CA HIS A 244 5.15 27.05 -41.28
C HIS A 244 5.23 28.46 -41.82
N ASP A 245 6.34 28.80 -42.46
CA ASP A 245 6.58 30.15 -43.05
C ASP A 245 5.62 30.49 -44.17
N SER A 246 5.01 29.48 -44.80
CA SER A 246 4.03 29.65 -45.89
C SER A 246 2.61 29.90 -45.36
N ILE A 247 2.36 29.85 -44.05
CA ILE A 247 1.03 30.02 -43.43
C ILE A 247 0.86 31.46 -42.95
N PRO A 248 0.04 32.33 -43.63
CA PRO A 248 -0.04 33.74 -43.31
C PRO A 248 -0.49 34.11 -41.88
N VAL A 249 -1.28 33.20 -41.26
CA VAL A 249 -1.90 33.48 -39.94
C VAL A 249 -0.93 33.17 -38.79
N ILE A 250 0.00 32.25 -38.94
CA ILE A 250 0.87 31.73 -37.86
C ILE A 250 2.36 31.89 -38.19
N GLY A 251 2.74 32.18 -39.46
CA GLY A 251 4.13 32.36 -39.89
C GLY A 251 4.90 33.50 -39.21
N TRP A 252 4.19 34.40 -38.48
CA TRP A 252 4.82 35.44 -37.69
C TRP A 252 5.37 34.97 -36.34
N ILE A 253 4.94 33.78 -35.87
CA ILE A 253 5.43 33.22 -34.61
C ILE A 253 6.82 32.62 -34.86
N PRO A 254 7.85 33.02 -34.10
CA PRO A 254 9.16 32.39 -34.25
C PRO A 254 9.09 30.88 -34.07
N ALA A 255 9.69 30.16 -34.96
CA ALA A 255 9.60 28.70 -34.97
C ALA A 255 10.20 28.04 -33.72
N TRP A 256 11.23 28.64 -33.09
CA TRP A 256 11.73 28.14 -31.82
C TRP A 256 10.66 28.13 -30.69
N VAL A 257 9.73 29.08 -30.72
CA VAL A 257 8.59 29.11 -29.78
C VAL A 257 7.68 27.92 -30.02
N ILE A 258 7.42 27.62 -31.31
CA ILE A 258 6.59 26.50 -31.72
C ILE A 258 7.22 25.19 -31.29
N VAL A 259 8.52 25.02 -31.51
CA VAL A 259 9.25 23.81 -31.07
C VAL A 259 9.12 23.59 -29.56
N LEU A 260 9.31 24.62 -28.76
CA LEU A 260 9.18 24.53 -27.31
C LEU A 260 7.75 24.18 -26.88
N LEU A 261 6.76 24.88 -27.40
CA LEU A 261 5.36 24.62 -27.08
C LEU A 261 4.88 23.26 -27.55
N ALA A 262 5.26 22.86 -28.76
CA ALA A 262 4.93 21.56 -29.31
C ALA A 262 5.61 20.43 -28.53
N SER A 263 6.88 20.58 -28.17
CA SER A 263 7.59 19.60 -27.33
C SER A 263 6.95 19.44 -25.96
N ALA A 264 6.52 20.54 -25.32
CA ALA A 264 5.76 20.48 -24.08
C ALA A 264 4.41 19.77 -24.27
N ALA A 265 3.68 20.12 -25.33
CA ALA A 265 2.39 19.51 -25.65
C ALA A 265 2.55 17.99 -25.95
N ILE A 266 3.57 17.58 -26.70
CA ILE A 266 3.88 16.17 -26.96
C ILE A 266 4.13 15.43 -25.66
N GLY A 267 4.91 15.98 -24.73
CA GLY A 267 5.18 15.39 -23.42
C GLY A 267 3.88 15.20 -22.61
N VAL A 268 2.97 16.17 -22.61
CA VAL A 268 1.66 16.05 -21.96
C VAL A 268 0.79 14.99 -22.63
N ILE A 269 0.66 15.05 -23.96
CA ILE A 269 -0.22 14.15 -24.72
C ILE A 269 0.20 12.70 -24.54
N VAL A 270 1.50 12.40 -24.63
CA VAL A 270 2.02 11.04 -24.47
C VAL A 270 1.74 10.52 -23.06
N ASN A 271 1.92 11.33 -22.02
CA ASN A 271 1.60 10.95 -20.63
C ASN A 271 0.09 10.74 -20.44
N VAL A 272 -0.76 11.60 -20.99
CA VAL A 272 -2.23 11.45 -20.90
C VAL A 272 -2.65 10.13 -21.57
N ILE A 273 -2.12 9.84 -22.75
CA ILE A 273 -2.42 8.58 -23.46
C ILE A 273 -1.94 7.39 -22.63
N ALA A 274 -0.73 7.45 -22.07
CA ALA A 274 -0.17 6.38 -21.23
C ALA A 274 -1.06 6.06 -20.05
N VAL A 275 -1.45 7.06 -19.26
CA VAL A 275 -2.32 6.91 -18.08
C VAL A 275 -3.69 6.37 -18.49
N LYS A 276 -4.31 6.95 -19.53
CA LYS A 276 -5.62 6.51 -20.01
C LYS A 276 -5.62 5.08 -20.53
N MET A 277 -4.60 4.65 -21.25
CA MET A 277 -4.54 3.26 -21.73
C MET A 277 -4.36 2.24 -20.61
N VAL A 278 -3.74 2.64 -19.52
CA VAL A 278 -3.56 1.76 -18.35
C VAL A 278 -4.83 1.65 -17.52
N PHE A 279 -5.53 2.78 -17.30
CA PHE A 279 -6.60 2.87 -16.30
C PHE A 279 -8.00 3.03 -16.87
N GLU A 280 -8.16 3.50 -18.12
CA GLU A 280 -9.47 3.79 -18.72
C GLU A 280 -9.65 3.17 -20.13
N PRO A 281 -10.83 2.67 -20.47
CA PRO A 281 -11.98 2.40 -19.62
C PRO A 281 -11.81 1.08 -18.85
N GLY A 282 -12.39 0.97 -17.63
CA GLY A 282 -12.38 -0.27 -16.87
C GLY A 282 -13.16 -1.37 -17.59
N ASP A 283 -14.41 -1.10 -18.00
CA ASP A 283 -15.21 -2.01 -18.80
C ASP A 283 -15.11 -1.72 -20.29
N PRO A 284 -15.20 -2.73 -21.17
CA PRO A 284 -15.07 -2.57 -22.62
C PRO A 284 -16.10 -1.59 -23.18
N GLN A 285 -15.64 -0.51 -23.84
CA GLN A 285 -16.52 0.49 -24.43
C GLN A 285 -16.45 0.51 -25.96
N PRO A 286 -17.60 0.55 -26.67
CA PRO A 286 -17.63 0.56 -28.15
C PRO A 286 -16.94 1.76 -28.79
N ARG A 287 -16.99 2.95 -28.15
CA ARG A 287 -16.38 4.20 -28.66
C ARG A 287 -14.85 4.13 -28.78
N TYR A 288 -14.20 3.25 -28.01
CA TYR A 288 -12.76 3.06 -28.05
C TYR A 288 -12.34 1.90 -28.97
N LYS A 289 -13.27 1.36 -29.78
CA LYS A 289 -13.05 0.16 -30.61
C LYS A 289 -11.78 0.19 -31.48
N TYR A 290 -11.42 1.36 -31.99
CA TYR A 290 -10.31 1.53 -32.92
C TYR A 290 -8.98 1.90 -32.25
N LEU A 291 -8.99 2.37 -31.00
CA LEU A 291 -7.81 2.73 -30.23
C LEU A 291 -7.46 1.62 -29.23
N TRP A 292 -8.24 1.54 -28.15
CA TRP A 292 -8.18 0.44 -27.18
C TRP A 292 -9.57 0.25 -26.57
N ARG A 293 -10.02 -0.99 -26.49
CA ARG A 293 -11.39 -1.30 -26.01
C ARG A 293 -11.53 -1.31 -24.50
N GLN A 294 -10.42 -1.55 -23.81
CA GLN A 294 -10.40 -1.74 -22.35
C GLN A 294 -8.99 -1.44 -21.84
N ALA A 295 -8.91 -0.89 -20.64
CA ALA A 295 -7.68 -0.62 -19.92
C ALA A 295 -6.81 -1.88 -19.77
N LEU A 296 -5.48 -1.70 -19.80
CA LEU A 296 -4.56 -2.83 -19.74
C LEU A 296 -4.64 -3.56 -18.42
N LEU A 297 -4.68 -2.83 -17.29
CA LEU A 297 -4.81 -3.42 -15.97
C LEU A 297 -6.16 -4.14 -15.82
N ALA A 298 -7.25 -3.60 -16.39
CA ALA A 298 -8.57 -4.24 -16.37
C ALA A 298 -8.58 -5.59 -17.10
N LYS A 299 -7.81 -5.74 -18.18
CA LYS A 299 -7.66 -7.03 -18.89
C LYS A 299 -6.95 -8.09 -18.04
N ARG A 300 -6.10 -7.66 -17.11
CA ARG A 300 -5.37 -8.52 -16.20
C ARG A 300 -6.00 -8.60 -14.82
N GLN A 301 -7.23 -8.12 -14.64
CA GLN A 301 -7.93 -8.13 -13.35
C GLN A 301 -7.83 -9.48 -12.60
N PRO A 302 -8.01 -10.65 -13.24
CA PRO A 302 -7.91 -11.92 -12.51
C PRO A 302 -6.51 -12.19 -11.94
N GLN A 303 -5.46 -11.77 -12.65
CA GLN A 303 -4.07 -11.88 -12.19
C GLN A 303 -3.78 -10.87 -11.08
N ALA A 304 -4.10 -9.61 -11.33
CA ALA A 304 -3.90 -8.52 -10.38
C ALA A 304 -4.68 -8.74 -9.07
N ALA A 305 -5.87 -9.35 -9.15
CA ALA A 305 -6.66 -9.75 -7.99
C ALA A 305 -5.95 -10.81 -7.14
N THR A 306 -5.30 -11.79 -7.79
CA THR A 306 -4.50 -12.81 -7.07
C THR A 306 -3.26 -12.18 -6.42
N ASP A 307 -2.54 -11.34 -7.16
CA ASP A 307 -1.33 -10.69 -6.64
C ASP A 307 -1.68 -9.80 -5.43
N LEU A 308 -2.81 -9.06 -5.49
CA LEU A 308 -3.32 -8.27 -4.36
C LEU A 308 -3.69 -9.12 -3.17
N ALA A 309 -4.46 -10.21 -3.39
CA ALA A 309 -4.87 -11.13 -2.33
C ALA A 309 -3.65 -11.74 -1.63
N HIS A 310 -2.65 -12.15 -2.40
CA HIS A 310 -1.42 -12.72 -1.89
C HIS A 310 -0.66 -11.75 -0.95
N ILE A 311 -0.47 -10.51 -1.39
CA ILE A 311 0.19 -9.49 -0.54
C ILE A 311 -0.63 -9.22 0.72
N LEU A 312 -1.96 -9.08 0.60
CA LEU A 312 -2.81 -8.87 1.76
C LEU A 312 -2.71 -10.02 2.76
N ALA A 313 -2.76 -11.27 2.30
CA ALA A 313 -2.75 -12.45 3.16
C ALA A 313 -1.39 -12.71 3.82
N TYR A 314 -0.30 -12.54 3.09
CA TYR A 314 1.03 -12.92 3.57
C TYR A 314 1.84 -11.78 4.18
N GLN A 315 1.43 -10.53 3.99
CA GLN A 315 2.17 -9.39 4.54
C GLN A 315 1.34 -8.52 5.48
N VAL A 316 0.03 -8.40 5.26
CA VAL A 316 -0.82 -7.48 6.04
C VAL A 316 -1.71 -8.22 7.04
N LEU A 317 -2.55 -9.14 6.56
CA LEU A 317 -3.55 -9.86 7.36
C LEU A 317 -3.00 -11.18 7.92
N THR A 318 -1.74 -11.18 8.36
CA THR A 318 -1.12 -12.36 8.97
C THR A 318 -1.65 -12.59 10.37
N LEU A 319 -1.62 -13.86 10.84
CA LEU A 319 -1.99 -14.18 12.23
C LEU A 319 -1.24 -13.34 13.28
N PRO A 320 0.10 -13.15 13.18
CA PRO A 320 0.82 -12.29 14.10
C PRO A 320 0.30 -10.86 14.11
N ASN A 321 0.12 -10.23 12.94
CA ASN A 321 -0.36 -8.86 12.83
C ASN A 321 -1.80 -8.71 13.37
N LEU A 322 -2.66 -9.69 13.09
CA LEU A 322 -4.04 -9.70 13.60
C LEU A 322 -4.07 -9.89 15.12
N SER A 323 -3.21 -10.76 15.68
CA SER A 323 -3.11 -10.95 17.12
C SER A 323 -2.58 -9.71 17.85
N GLU A 324 -1.58 -9.05 17.27
CA GLU A 324 -1.06 -7.79 17.80
C GLU A 324 -2.15 -6.70 17.79
N GLU A 325 -2.91 -6.57 16.68
CA GLU A 325 -4.02 -5.63 16.60
C GLU A 325 -5.12 -5.92 17.62
N LEU A 326 -5.47 -7.19 17.81
CA LEU A 326 -6.45 -7.61 18.82
C LEU A 326 -6.02 -7.24 20.23
N LEU A 327 -4.73 -7.35 20.56
CA LEU A 327 -4.24 -7.18 21.92
C LEU A 327 -3.72 -5.77 22.22
N GLU A 328 -3.13 -5.10 21.24
CA GLU A 328 -2.45 -3.81 21.38
C GLU A 328 -3.06 -2.70 20.52
N GLY A 329 -4.00 -3.05 19.63
CA GLY A 329 -4.69 -2.11 18.77
C GLY A 329 -5.68 -1.21 19.50
N THR A 330 -6.43 -0.44 18.72
CA THR A 330 -7.37 0.58 19.23
C THR A 330 -8.39 0.04 20.24
N ASN A 331 -8.81 -1.22 20.07
CA ASN A 331 -9.77 -1.89 20.95
C ASN A 331 -9.14 -2.98 21.82
N GLY A 332 -7.82 -3.01 21.98
CA GLY A 332 -7.09 -4.05 22.73
C GLY A 332 -7.59 -4.23 24.18
N ASP A 333 -7.98 -3.14 24.84
CA ASP A 333 -8.57 -3.21 26.18
C ASP A 333 -9.87 -4.02 26.22
N LYS A 334 -10.71 -3.94 25.17
CA LYS A 334 -11.94 -4.74 25.07
C LYS A 334 -11.62 -6.23 24.90
N THR A 335 -10.58 -6.54 24.12
CA THR A 335 -10.11 -7.91 23.94
C THR A 335 -9.61 -8.49 25.26
N ARG A 336 -8.77 -7.76 25.98
CA ARG A 336 -8.28 -8.18 27.30
C ARG A 336 -9.42 -8.40 28.29
N GLN A 337 -10.38 -7.48 28.35
CA GLN A 337 -11.57 -7.61 29.20
C GLN A 337 -12.44 -8.82 28.82
N LEU A 338 -12.52 -9.15 27.52
CA LEU A 338 -13.23 -10.36 27.07
C LEU A 338 -12.52 -11.60 27.57
N ILE A 339 -11.20 -11.68 27.42
CA ILE A 339 -10.36 -12.81 27.88
C ILE A 339 -10.45 -12.93 29.42
N GLU A 340 -10.35 -11.82 30.15
CA GLU A 340 -10.51 -11.81 31.61
C GLU A 340 -11.87 -12.39 32.06
N ARG A 341 -12.96 -11.97 31.41
CA ARG A 341 -14.29 -12.51 31.71
C ARG A 341 -14.40 -14.01 31.42
N LEU A 342 -13.87 -14.47 30.29
CA LEU A 342 -13.92 -15.89 29.94
C LEU A 342 -13.13 -16.75 30.93
N ILE A 343 -11.99 -16.26 31.41
CA ILE A 343 -11.17 -16.93 32.43
C ILE A 343 -11.88 -16.91 33.78
N ALA A 344 -12.46 -15.78 34.17
CA ALA A 344 -13.23 -15.66 35.41
C ALA A 344 -14.41 -16.67 35.41
N ASP A 345 -15.16 -16.71 34.32
CA ASP A 345 -16.29 -17.63 34.15
C ASP A 345 -15.86 -19.09 34.21
N GLU A 346 -14.70 -19.41 33.63
CA GLU A 346 -14.17 -20.78 33.69
C GLU A 346 -13.71 -21.15 35.08
N ILE A 347 -12.99 -20.28 35.80
CA ILE A 347 -12.58 -20.48 37.19
C ILE A 347 -13.82 -20.68 38.07
N HIS A 348 -14.81 -19.81 37.93
CA HIS A 348 -16.07 -19.90 38.67
C HIS A 348 -16.79 -21.26 38.39
N ARG A 349 -16.83 -21.69 37.13
CA ARG A 349 -17.44 -22.97 36.72
C ARG A 349 -16.70 -24.19 37.31
N GLN A 350 -15.37 -24.15 37.29
CA GLN A 350 -14.54 -25.25 37.83
C GLN A 350 -14.62 -25.39 39.35
N LEU A 351 -14.75 -24.27 40.04
CA LEU A 351 -14.90 -24.25 41.50
C LEU A 351 -16.32 -24.56 41.95
N GLY A 352 -17.32 -24.27 41.12
CA GLY A 352 -18.75 -24.52 41.40
C GLY A 352 -19.18 -24.00 42.77
N PRO A 353 -19.87 -24.83 43.61
CA PRO A 353 -20.32 -24.43 44.93
C PRO A 353 -19.20 -24.06 45.91
N THR A 354 -17.97 -24.49 45.67
CA THR A 354 -16.81 -24.24 46.55
C THR A 354 -16.16 -22.86 46.28
N HIS A 355 -16.56 -22.14 45.24
CA HIS A 355 -15.99 -20.87 44.82
C HIS A 355 -15.90 -19.83 45.98
N SER A 356 -16.95 -19.64 46.75
CA SER A 356 -16.98 -18.69 47.86
C SER A 356 -16.02 -19.06 48.99
N VAL A 357 -15.88 -20.34 49.26
CA VAL A 357 -14.97 -20.86 50.29
C VAL A 357 -13.51 -20.70 49.83
N VAL A 358 -13.20 -21.05 48.62
CA VAL A 358 -11.85 -20.90 48.02
C VAL A 358 -11.47 -19.42 47.97
N ARG A 359 -12.36 -18.56 47.51
CA ARG A 359 -12.14 -17.11 47.44
C ARG A 359 -11.90 -16.50 48.84
N ALA A 360 -12.64 -16.94 49.84
CA ALA A 360 -12.42 -16.50 51.24
C ALA A 360 -11.09 -16.99 51.80
N ALA A 361 -10.73 -18.25 51.55
CA ALA A 361 -9.48 -18.86 52.01
C ALA A 361 -8.24 -18.28 51.33
N PHE A 362 -8.33 -17.94 50.04
CA PHE A 362 -7.25 -17.35 49.25
C PHE A 362 -7.06 -15.86 49.55
N GLY A 363 -8.13 -15.19 49.99
CA GLY A 363 -8.24 -13.74 50.09
C GLY A 363 -8.95 -13.16 48.87
N ALA A 364 -10.02 -12.41 49.10
CA ALA A 364 -10.88 -11.94 47.99
C ALA A 364 -10.12 -11.12 46.94
N ARG A 365 -9.25 -10.19 47.38
CA ARG A 365 -8.45 -9.36 46.46
C ARG A 365 -7.43 -10.22 45.65
N GLN A 366 -6.72 -11.10 46.35
CA GLN A 366 -5.73 -11.99 45.70
C GLN A 366 -6.40 -12.93 44.74
N PHE A 367 -7.61 -13.42 45.02
CA PHE A 367 -8.38 -14.26 44.12
C PHE A 367 -8.84 -13.50 42.87
N ASP A 368 -9.30 -12.26 43.04
CA ASP A 368 -9.69 -11.42 41.88
C ASP A 368 -8.47 -11.08 41.02
N ASN A 369 -7.32 -10.77 41.60
CA ASN A 369 -6.06 -10.55 40.90
C ASN A 369 -5.56 -11.82 40.17
N LEU A 370 -5.81 -13.01 40.70
CA LEU A 370 -5.44 -14.27 40.05
C LEU A 370 -6.12 -14.42 38.70
N THR A 371 -7.36 -13.96 38.56
CA THR A 371 -8.08 -13.96 37.26
C THR A 371 -7.41 -13.02 36.28
N VAL A 372 -7.05 -11.80 36.69
CA VAL A 372 -6.32 -10.84 35.87
C VAL A 372 -4.94 -11.38 35.48
N GLY A 373 -4.25 -12.00 36.42
CA GLY A 373 -2.94 -12.63 36.20
C GLY A 373 -3.00 -13.78 35.22
N ALA A 374 -4.02 -14.63 35.30
CA ALA A 374 -4.24 -15.72 34.38
C ALA A 374 -4.59 -15.22 32.97
N ALA A 375 -5.37 -14.12 32.87
CA ALA A 375 -5.64 -13.48 31.58
C ALA A 375 -4.37 -12.90 30.97
N GLY A 376 -3.52 -12.24 31.76
CA GLY A 376 -2.20 -11.76 31.32
C GLY A 376 -1.30 -12.89 30.80
N ALA A 377 -1.26 -14.03 31.49
CA ALA A 377 -0.53 -15.21 31.04
C ALA A 377 -1.07 -15.77 29.72
N ALA A 378 -2.41 -15.81 29.54
CA ALA A 378 -3.04 -16.24 28.30
C ALA A 378 -2.71 -15.29 27.14
N VAL A 379 -2.77 -13.97 27.35
CA VAL A 379 -2.35 -12.94 26.36
C VAL A 379 -0.87 -13.11 26.00
N GLY A 380 -0.01 -13.48 26.98
CA GLY A 380 1.41 -13.75 26.76
C GLY A 380 1.71 -14.93 25.84
N LEU A 381 0.71 -15.75 25.48
CA LEU A 381 0.84 -16.82 24.49
C LEU A 381 0.70 -16.34 23.03
N ALA A 382 0.14 -15.15 22.79
CA ALA A 382 -0.09 -14.66 21.43
C ALA A 382 1.16 -14.61 20.54
N PRO A 383 2.37 -14.26 21.02
CA PRO A 383 3.59 -14.31 20.23
C PRO A 383 3.91 -15.71 19.66
N SER A 384 3.46 -16.77 20.32
CA SER A 384 3.70 -18.15 19.84
C SER A 384 3.03 -18.45 18.49
N LEU A 385 2.00 -17.69 18.11
CA LEU A 385 1.39 -17.76 16.77
C LEU A 385 2.36 -17.35 15.66
N ALA A 386 3.37 -16.54 15.99
CA ALA A 386 4.41 -16.13 15.06
C ALA A 386 5.58 -17.12 14.98
N GLU A 387 5.77 -17.97 16.00
CA GLU A 387 6.90 -18.90 16.09
C GLU A 387 6.75 -20.09 15.13
N ASP A 388 5.53 -20.52 14.84
CA ASP A 388 5.26 -21.58 13.86
C ASP A 388 4.95 -21.02 12.47
N GLU A 389 6.00 -20.78 11.70
CA GLU A 389 5.88 -20.28 10.32
C GLU A 389 5.02 -21.16 9.42
N LYS A 390 5.04 -22.50 9.62
CA LYS A 390 4.25 -23.40 8.78
C LYS A 390 2.76 -23.20 9.05
N PHE A 391 2.38 -23.17 10.32
CA PHE A 391 1.01 -22.91 10.72
C PHE A 391 0.52 -21.53 10.27
N ALA A 392 1.34 -20.49 10.47
CA ALA A 392 1.02 -19.12 10.01
C ALA A 392 0.80 -19.06 8.49
N ARG A 393 1.63 -19.74 7.71
CA ARG A 393 1.46 -19.82 6.23
C ARG A 393 0.21 -20.58 5.80
N GLU A 394 -0.16 -21.66 6.51
CA GLU A 394 -1.39 -22.41 6.25
C GLU A 394 -2.63 -21.53 6.48
N GLN A 395 -2.63 -20.70 7.51
CA GLN A 395 -3.72 -19.77 7.75
C GLN A 395 -3.74 -18.63 6.73
N ALA A 396 -2.56 -18.08 6.37
CA ALA A 396 -2.45 -17.07 5.32
C ALA A 396 -2.98 -17.59 3.97
N ALA A 397 -2.74 -18.86 3.62
CA ALA A 397 -3.26 -19.46 2.40
C ALA A 397 -4.80 -19.46 2.35
N LYS A 398 -5.48 -19.65 3.49
CA LYS A 398 -6.94 -19.58 3.56
C LYS A 398 -7.46 -18.15 3.29
N ILE A 399 -6.79 -17.15 3.86
CA ILE A 399 -7.09 -15.74 3.60
C ILE A 399 -6.84 -15.39 2.12
N ASP A 400 -5.74 -15.88 1.54
CA ASP A 400 -5.38 -15.66 0.13
C ASP A 400 -6.46 -16.24 -0.80
N ASP A 401 -6.85 -17.47 -0.60
CA ASP A 401 -7.91 -18.13 -1.38
C ASP A 401 -9.24 -17.36 -1.27
N PHE A 402 -9.63 -16.97 -0.08
CA PHE A 402 -10.86 -16.20 0.13
C PHE A 402 -10.82 -14.83 -0.57
N ALA A 403 -9.75 -14.06 -0.31
CA ALA A 403 -9.59 -12.74 -0.90
C ALA A 403 -9.51 -12.81 -2.45
N THR A 404 -8.77 -13.82 -2.98
CA THR A 404 -8.69 -14.07 -4.43
C THR A 404 -10.06 -14.35 -5.03
N ARG A 405 -10.87 -15.25 -4.40
CA ARG A 405 -12.24 -15.53 -4.88
C ARG A 405 -13.08 -14.27 -4.91
N LYS A 406 -13.06 -13.47 -3.86
CA LYS A 406 -13.87 -12.25 -3.73
C LYS A 406 -13.44 -11.15 -4.71
N LEU A 407 -12.12 -10.90 -4.82
CA LEU A 407 -11.60 -9.89 -5.75
C LEU A 407 -11.84 -10.24 -7.22
N ARG A 408 -11.81 -11.53 -7.58
CA ARG A 408 -12.11 -12.00 -8.94
C ARG A 408 -13.60 -11.88 -9.31
N MET A 409 -14.49 -11.81 -8.33
CA MET A 409 -15.93 -11.58 -8.54
C MET A 409 -16.27 -10.14 -8.89
N LEU A 410 -15.36 -9.19 -8.60
CA LEU A 410 -15.55 -7.79 -8.98
C LEU A 410 -15.55 -7.67 -10.51
N SER A 411 -16.36 -6.74 -11.03
CA SER A 411 -16.24 -6.37 -12.44
C SER A 411 -14.88 -5.70 -12.70
N PRO A 412 -14.33 -5.78 -13.93
CA PRO A 412 -13.10 -5.07 -14.25
C PRO A 412 -13.17 -3.57 -13.96
N GLY A 413 -14.34 -2.95 -14.17
CA GLY A 413 -14.57 -1.54 -13.86
C GLY A 413 -14.47 -1.24 -12.36
N GLU A 414 -15.12 -2.05 -11.51
CA GLU A 414 -15.04 -1.91 -10.05
C GLU A 414 -13.62 -2.11 -9.53
N PHE A 415 -12.91 -3.12 -10.06
CA PHE A 415 -11.51 -3.38 -9.70
C PHE A 415 -10.61 -2.20 -10.09
N MET A 416 -10.80 -1.64 -11.29
CA MET A 416 -10.07 -0.47 -11.76
C MET A 416 -10.31 0.77 -10.91
N GLU A 417 -11.57 0.99 -10.47
CA GLU A 417 -11.91 2.13 -9.61
C GLU A 417 -11.09 2.14 -8.32
N MET A 418 -10.77 0.96 -7.76
CA MET A 418 -9.94 0.84 -6.56
C MET A 418 -8.55 1.44 -6.76
N PHE A 419 -7.90 1.15 -7.89
CA PHE A 419 -6.56 1.64 -8.19
C PHE A 419 -6.57 3.06 -8.74
N TYR A 420 -7.47 3.34 -9.69
CA TYR A 420 -7.51 4.63 -10.37
C TYR A 420 -7.87 5.79 -9.43
N ALA A 421 -8.82 5.60 -8.51
CA ALA A 421 -9.19 6.60 -7.50
C ALA A 421 -7.98 7.07 -6.66
N SER A 422 -6.97 6.22 -6.51
CA SER A 422 -5.75 6.56 -5.77
C SER A 422 -4.78 7.43 -6.59
N VAL A 423 -4.78 7.28 -7.92
CA VAL A 423 -3.84 7.94 -8.85
C VAL A 423 -4.47 9.17 -9.52
N GLU A 424 -5.77 9.16 -9.77
CA GLU A 424 -6.50 10.17 -10.54
C GLU A 424 -6.24 11.61 -10.07
N GLN A 425 -6.28 11.83 -8.75
CA GLN A 425 -6.11 13.16 -8.17
C GLN A 425 -4.71 13.73 -8.40
N ASP A 426 -3.71 12.90 -8.66
CA ASP A 426 -2.31 13.28 -8.80
C ASP A 426 -1.78 13.12 -10.23
N ALA A 427 -2.60 12.56 -11.14
CA ALA A 427 -2.26 12.36 -12.55
C ALA A 427 -1.80 13.67 -13.23
N TRP A 428 -2.35 14.82 -12.85
CA TRP A 428 -1.94 16.12 -13.38
C TRP A 428 -0.45 16.43 -13.15
N LEU A 429 0.15 15.89 -12.08
CA LEU A 429 1.59 16.05 -11.80
C LEU A 429 2.43 15.30 -12.82
N LEU A 430 1.99 14.12 -13.28
CA LEU A 430 2.63 13.41 -14.38
C LEU A 430 2.53 14.19 -15.70
N TYR A 431 1.39 14.86 -15.92
CA TYR A 431 1.19 15.69 -17.11
C TYR A 431 2.09 16.94 -17.06
N LEU A 432 2.17 17.60 -15.91
CA LEU A 432 3.09 18.72 -15.68
C LEU A 432 4.55 18.31 -15.84
N HIS A 433 4.94 17.16 -15.29
CA HIS A 433 6.26 16.58 -15.48
C HIS A 433 6.58 16.37 -16.97
N GLY A 434 5.62 15.82 -17.71
CA GLY A 434 5.71 15.67 -19.17
C GLY A 434 5.94 17.01 -19.90
N ALA A 435 5.21 18.06 -19.51
CA ALA A 435 5.38 19.38 -20.07
C ALA A 435 6.78 19.95 -19.83
N VAL A 436 7.25 19.88 -18.59
CA VAL A 436 8.56 20.43 -18.17
C VAL A 436 9.71 19.69 -18.86
N LEU A 437 9.69 18.38 -18.90
CA LEU A 437 10.71 17.61 -19.61
C LEU A 437 10.63 17.78 -21.12
N GLY A 438 9.42 17.85 -21.67
CA GLY A 438 9.21 18.17 -23.09
C GLY A 438 9.83 19.51 -23.46
N LEU A 439 9.61 20.57 -22.67
CA LEU A 439 10.28 21.85 -22.83
C LEU A 439 11.82 21.72 -22.80
N GLY A 440 12.35 20.98 -21.82
CA GLY A 440 13.79 20.74 -21.69
C GLY A 440 14.37 20.05 -22.93
N VAL A 441 13.71 19.00 -23.43
CA VAL A 441 14.16 18.29 -24.62
C VAL A 441 14.02 19.16 -25.87
N GLY A 442 12.95 19.93 -26.00
CA GLY A 442 12.79 20.92 -27.08
C GLY A 442 13.90 21.97 -27.08
N ALA A 443 14.29 22.46 -25.90
CA ALA A 443 15.43 23.38 -25.76
C ALA A 443 16.76 22.73 -26.17
N VAL A 444 17.00 21.48 -25.76
CA VAL A 444 18.21 20.73 -26.17
C VAL A 444 18.23 20.52 -27.70
N HIS A 445 17.08 20.17 -28.29
CA HIS A 445 16.96 20.04 -29.73
C HIS A 445 17.34 21.34 -30.46
N LEU A 446 16.79 22.47 -30.00
CA LEU A 446 17.12 23.80 -30.57
C LEU A 446 18.61 24.15 -30.47
N VAL A 447 19.26 23.80 -29.34
CA VAL A 447 20.71 24.01 -29.15
C VAL A 447 21.55 23.15 -30.11
N LEU A 448 21.13 21.89 -30.32
CA LEU A 448 21.90 20.94 -31.13
C LEU A 448 21.68 21.12 -32.64
N PHE A 449 20.46 21.41 -33.08
CA PHE A 449 20.09 21.46 -34.51
C PHE A 449 19.90 22.89 -35.02
N GLY A 450 19.91 23.87 -34.14
CA GLY A 450 19.67 25.26 -34.49
C GLY A 450 18.23 25.53 -34.91
N TRP A 451 17.99 26.80 -35.25
CA TRP A 451 16.70 27.22 -35.74
C TRP A 451 16.80 28.48 -36.63
#